data_59958a3c1557c372d65aa673ccc35842
#
_entry.id   59958a3c1557c372d65aa673ccc35842
#
_cell.length_a   1.000
_cell.length_b   1.000
_cell.length_c   1.000
_cell.angle_alpha   90.00
_cell.angle_beta   90.00
_cell.angle_gamma   90.00
#
_symmetry.space_group_name_H-M   'P 1'
#
loop_
_entity.id
_entity.type
_entity.pdbx_description
1 polymer ?
#
loop_
_entity_poly.entity_id
_entity_poly.type
_entity_poly.pdbx_seq_one_letter_code
_entity_poly.pdbx_strand_id
1 'polypeptide(L)'
;MSTFTLVDPKGWEYDLHSVYSAYIGYFQVHNIPWYERSWGHWFSSFEEFLAFSWPVITVTDSWTGRAHIVTRLTSIGAFIKMLKTRFGETVPQAPNILRVTPFETSTRHLRQVTDYAQYKKLHATLPAAALSALKARIRAGEPHAIKQLWDQKEKTFLAMDFEWSERNDRSCLEWGYAAVRCGHLDSQGQWPPVPEKNYRKGHYIVGEYVDKVMNKHFLSHPWEYAFGDSQIVSKSKLPELITSIISSLASPDSETVGNSLVILVHGHGDLTKMEDMGINIPHNVFVLDAAAYERTLYAVGVRGAMIDPKTNMPRQPGSTLSPDNLLRTFAMPPLQVAEGMYVLSPAKQAQLVALINSCPARNAGNDAFMLLFSTQMLLDSARTEIPAIMPKMRGRTVSMMPAMPMGGLPAMMTGMSLGPPMATRPPMRKSMTSEMLAPQDMIRDDRQYLSTGRSRSPGRRASGVHG
;
A
#
# COMPACT_ATOMS: atom_id res chain seq x y z
N MET A 1 -8.70 33.14 12.71
CA MET A 1 -8.72 31.67 12.83
C MET A 1 -9.71 31.15 11.82
N SER A 2 -9.28 30.40 10.81
CA SER A 2 -10.20 29.77 9.88
C SER A 2 -10.95 28.67 10.65
N THR A 3 -12.23 28.83 10.84
CA THR A 3 -13.11 27.80 11.40
C THR A 3 -13.19 26.67 10.37
N PHE A 4 -12.48 25.57 10.65
CA PHE A 4 -12.55 24.37 9.84
C PHE A 4 -13.91 23.69 10.07
N THR A 5 -14.81 23.81 9.10
CA THR A 5 -16.08 23.10 9.13
C THR A 5 -15.88 21.71 8.53
N LEU A 6 -16.18 20.68 9.31
CA LEU A 6 -16.16 19.28 8.86
C LEU A 6 -17.56 18.86 8.41
N VAL A 7 -17.65 18.17 7.29
CA VAL A 7 -18.93 17.67 6.73
C VAL A 7 -18.81 16.18 6.39
N ASP A 8 -19.93 15.48 6.49
CA ASP A 8 -20.08 14.12 5.97
C ASP A 8 -19.99 14.15 4.44
N PRO A 9 -19.16 13.31 3.80
CA PRO A 9 -19.05 13.27 2.35
C PRO A 9 -20.30 12.76 1.64
N LYS A 10 -21.26 12.18 2.33
CA LYS A 10 -22.52 11.73 1.76
C LYS A 10 -23.30 12.89 1.13
N GLY A 11 -23.66 12.73 -0.15
CA GLY A 11 -24.35 13.77 -0.92
C GLY A 11 -23.40 14.78 -1.58
N TRP A 12 -22.08 14.61 -1.44
CA TRP A 12 -21.05 15.36 -2.11
C TRP A 12 -20.45 14.52 -3.23
N GLU A 13 -21.15 14.42 -4.34
CA GLU A 13 -20.83 13.41 -5.38
C GLU A 13 -20.65 14.05 -6.76
N TYR A 14 -20.70 15.39 -6.84
CA TYR A 14 -20.61 16.10 -8.11
C TYR A 14 -19.23 16.73 -8.27
N ASP A 15 -18.39 16.14 -9.13
CA ASP A 15 -17.10 16.72 -9.49
C ASP A 15 -17.27 18.11 -10.08
N LEU A 16 -16.57 19.08 -9.52
CA LEU A 16 -16.79 20.51 -9.86
C LEU A 16 -16.42 20.82 -11.31
N HIS A 17 -15.34 20.23 -11.82
CA HIS A 17 -14.94 20.40 -13.21
C HIS A 17 -15.89 19.69 -14.18
N SER A 18 -16.42 18.54 -13.80
CA SER A 18 -17.44 17.83 -14.58
C SER A 18 -18.75 18.59 -14.63
N VAL A 19 -19.15 19.24 -13.54
CA VAL A 19 -20.32 20.14 -13.52
C VAL A 19 -20.13 21.28 -14.51
N TYR A 20 -18.98 21.93 -14.50
CA TYR A 20 -18.65 22.96 -15.49
C TYR A 20 -18.70 22.43 -16.93
N SER A 21 -18.05 21.29 -17.17
CA SER A 21 -18.00 20.67 -18.51
C SER A 21 -19.39 20.24 -19.01
N ALA A 22 -20.28 19.78 -18.12
CA ALA A 22 -21.63 19.37 -18.49
C ALA A 22 -22.44 20.53 -19.04
N TYR A 23 -22.26 21.74 -18.53
CA TYR A 23 -22.98 22.91 -19.04
C TYR A 23 -22.43 23.42 -20.37
N ILE A 24 -21.12 23.30 -20.60
CA ILE A 24 -20.52 23.61 -21.90
C ILE A 24 -20.78 22.49 -22.91
N GLY A 25 -20.53 21.24 -22.52
CA GLY A 25 -20.68 20.05 -23.38
C GLY A 25 -22.11 19.80 -23.85
N TYR A 26 -23.10 20.20 -23.06
CA TYR A 26 -24.52 20.09 -23.44
C TYR A 26 -24.80 20.78 -24.80
N PHE A 27 -24.23 21.93 -25.03
CA PHE A 27 -24.44 22.68 -26.27
C PHE A 27 -23.76 22.00 -27.48
N GLN A 28 -22.59 21.41 -27.25
CA GLN A 28 -21.84 20.67 -28.29
C GLN A 28 -22.60 19.40 -28.70
N VAL A 29 -23.11 18.64 -27.74
CA VAL A 29 -23.82 17.36 -27.99
C VAL A 29 -25.12 17.60 -28.72
N HIS A 30 -25.82 18.71 -28.43
CA HIS A 30 -27.12 19.03 -29.05
C HIS A 30 -27.00 19.94 -30.26
N ASN A 31 -25.78 20.21 -30.76
CA ASN A 31 -25.55 21.11 -31.90
C ASN A 31 -26.21 22.49 -31.73
N ILE A 32 -26.30 22.98 -30.48
CA ILE A 32 -26.83 24.30 -30.19
C ILE A 32 -25.66 25.28 -30.32
N PRO A 33 -25.73 26.28 -31.22
CA PRO A 33 -24.67 27.29 -31.36
C PRO A 33 -24.62 28.11 -30.08
N TRP A 34 -23.71 27.78 -29.20
CA TRP A 34 -23.54 28.43 -27.89
C TRP A 34 -23.17 29.93 -28.04
N TYR A 35 -22.54 30.29 -29.17
CA TYR A 35 -22.18 31.68 -29.49
C TYR A 35 -23.36 32.53 -29.99
N GLU A 36 -24.46 31.94 -30.41
CA GLU A 36 -25.67 32.65 -30.86
C GLU A 36 -26.62 32.99 -29.70
N ARG A 37 -26.37 32.43 -28.53
CA ARG A 37 -27.19 32.68 -27.33
C ARG A 37 -26.38 33.37 -26.27
N SER A 38 -27.05 34.18 -25.44
CA SER A 38 -26.50 34.89 -24.29
C SER A 38 -25.74 33.99 -23.29
N TRP A 39 -25.82 32.70 -23.43
CA TRP A 39 -25.19 31.69 -22.60
C TRP A 39 -23.66 31.64 -22.72
N GLY A 40 -23.09 31.92 -23.86
CA GLY A 40 -21.65 32.08 -24.01
C GLY A 40 -21.07 33.22 -23.17
N HIS A 41 -21.95 34.03 -22.59
CA HIS A 41 -21.62 35.12 -21.69
C HIS A 41 -21.85 34.80 -20.21
N TRP A 42 -22.35 33.61 -19.86
CA TRP A 42 -22.56 33.28 -18.44
C TRP A 42 -21.25 33.13 -17.70
N PHE A 43 -20.33 32.44 -18.33
CA PHE A 43 -18.96 32.28 -17.89
C PHE A 43 -18.10 31.92 -19.12
N SER A 44 -17.19 32.82 -19.51
CA SER A 44 -16.28 32.60 -20.62
C SER A 44 -15.13 31.69 -20.28
N SER A 45 -14.98 31.40 -18.99
CA SER A 45 -13.88 30.56 -18.45
C SER A 45 -14.33 29.81 -17.20
N PHE A 46 -13.53 28.80 -16.84
CA PHE A 46 -13.72 28.09 -15.59
C PHE A 46 -13.56 29.02 -14.37
N GLU A 47 -12.74 30.06 -14.47
CA GLU A 47 -12.57 31.06 -13.42
C GLU A 47 -13.86 31.85 -13.14
N GLU A 48 -14.57 32.28 -14.18
CA GLU A 48 -15.87 32.92 -14.01
C GLU A 48 -16.94 32.00 -13.40
N PHE A 49 -16.90 30.71 -13.77
CA PHE A 49 -17.76 29.70 -13.13
C PHE A 49 -17.43 29.56 -11.63
N LEU A 50 -16.17 29.64 -11.25
CA LEU A 50 -15.75 29.57 -9.85
C LEU A 50 -16.20 30.80 -9.05
N ALA A 51 -16.38 31.96 -9.68
CA ALA A 51 -16.86 33.20 -9.03
C ALA A 51 -18.24 33.07 -8.39
N PHE A 52 -19.00 32.00 -8.69
CA PHE A 52 -20.23 31.66 -7.97
C PHE A 52 -19.96 31.31 -6.49
N SER A 53 -18.73 31.07 -6.10
CA SER A 53 -18.33 30.66 -4.73
C SER A 53 -18.85 29.26 -4.36
N TRP A 54 -18.19 28.26 -4.90
CA TRP A 54 -18.59 26.87 -4.72
C TRP A 54 -18.14 26.32 -3.36
N PRO A 55 -19.07 25.79 -2.53
CA PRO A 55 -18.70 24.96 -1.40
C PRO A 55 -18.22 23.63 -1.92
N VAL A 56 -17.04 23.20 -1.49
CA VAL A 56 -16.40 21.97 -1.97
C VAL A 56 -15.74 21.18 -0.85
N ILE A 57 -15.61 19.88 -1.07
CA ILE A 57 -14.76 18.96 -0.31
C ILE A 57 -13.93 18.13 -1.29
N THR A 58 -12.94 17.40 -0.80
CA THR A 58 -12.19 16.42 -1.58
C THR A 58 -12.68 15.01 -1.23
N VAL A 59 -13.06 14.23 -2.22
CA VAL A 59 -13.46 12.81 -2.08
C VAL A 59 -12.71 11.94 -3.07
N THR A 60 -12.69 10.62 -2.82
CA THR A 60 -12.09 9.65 -3.73
C THR A 60 -13.19 8.80 -4.37
N ASP A 61 -13.19 8.72 -5.69
CA ASP A 61 -14.12 7.85 -6.41
C ASP A 61 -13.81 6.37 -6.15
N SER A 62 -14.82 5.62 -5.75
CA SER A 62 -14.66 4.20 -5.39
C SER A 62 -14.31 3.31 -6.58
N TRP A 63 -14.68 3.72 -7.78
CA TRP A 63 -14.44 2.95 -8.99
C TRP A 63 -13.04 3.16 -9.54
N THR A 64 -12.65 4.42 -9.68
CA THR A 64 -11.37 4.79 -10.32
C THR A 64 -10.23 4.97 -9.32
N GLY A 65 -10.52 5.11 -8.03
CA GLY A 65 -9.53 5.44 -7.00
C GLY A 65 -8.99 6.88 -7.09
N ARG A 66 -9.50 7.71 -8.01
CA ARG A 66 -9.06 9.09 -8.20
C ARG A 66 -9.72 10.02 -7.19
N ALA A 67 -8.95 11.00 -6.72
CA ALA A 67 -9.48 12.05 -5.87
C ALA A 67 -10.06 13.18 -6.71
N HIS A 68 -11.18 13.75 -6.25
CA HIS A 68 -11.93 14.79 -6.93
C HIS A 68 -12.27 15.93 -5.99
N ILE A 69 -12.38 17.14 -6.53
CA ILE A 69 -12.98 18.30 -5.86
C ILE A 69 -14.45 18.27 -6.18
N VAL A 70 -15.29 18.06 -5.16
CA VAL A 70 -16.72 17.85 -5.37
C VAL A 70 -17.56 18.89 -4.67
N THR A 71 -18.74 19.12 -5.22
CA THR A 71 -19.80 19.93 -4.62
C THR A 71 -21.07 19.08 -4.41
N ARG A 72 -22.08 19.64 -3.79
CA ARG A 72 -23.35 18.95 -3.48
C ARG A 72 -24.49 19.39 -4.40
N LEU A 73 -25.49 18.53 -4.54
CA LEU A 73 -26.67 18.79 -5.39
C LEU A 73 -27.37 20.12 -5.06
N THR A 74 -27.48 20.48 -3.78
CA THR A 74 -28.11 21.74 -3.36
C THR A 74 -27.37 22.98 -3.87
N SER A 75 -26.02 22.89 -4.00
CA SER A 75 -25.21 23.98 -4.57
C SER A 75 -25.41 24.10 -6.07
N ILE A 76 -25.55 22.97 -6.78
CA ILE A 76 -25.90 22.95 -8.20
C ILE A 76 -27.30 23.56 -8.40
N GLY A 77 -28.29 23.19 -7.58
CA GLY A 77 -29.62 23.75 -7.61
C GLY A 77 -29.65 25.27 -7.37
N ALA A 78 -28.82 25.76 -6.44
CA ALA A 78 -28.65 27.19 -6.19
C ALA A 78 -28.02 27.90 -7.41
N PHE A 79 -27.02 27.29 -8.04
CA PHE A 79 -26.40 27.78 -9.26
C PHE A 79 -27.40 27.87 -10.42
N ILE A 80 -28.19 26.81 -10.68
CA ILE A 80 -29.24 26.81 -11.70
C ILE A 80 -30.27 27.91 -11.43
N LYS A 81 -30.67 28.07 -10.18
CA LYS A 81 -31.61 29.14 -9.79
C LYS A 81 -31.03 30.52 -10.05
N MET A 82 -29.73 30.72 -9.77
CA MET A 82 -29.03 31.97 -10.05
C MET A 82 -29.00 32.24 -11.56
N LEU A 83 -28.69 31.26 -12.40
CA LEU A 83 -28.72 31.38 -13.86
C LEU A 83 -30.13 31.79 -14.34
N LYS A 84 -31.18 31.12 -13.86
CA LYS A 84 -32.55 31.46 -14.20
C LYS A 84 -32.92 32.91 -13.82
N THR A 85 -32.53 33.34 -12.63
CA THR A 85 -32.83 34.68 -12.13
C THR A 85 -32.03 35.75 -12.90
N ARG A 86 -30.76 35.50 -13.21
CA ARG A 86 -29.87 36.50 -13.82
C ARG A 86 -29.99 36.58 -15.34
N PHE A 87 -30.23 35.44 -16.00
CA PHE A 87 -30.22 35.30 -17.45
C PHE A 87 -31.56 34.85 -18.06
N GLY A 88 -32.56 34.51 -17.24
CA GLY A 88 -33.86 34.03 -17.70
C GLY A 88 -33.88 32.58 -18.21
N GLU A 89 -32.79 31.87 -18.16
CA GLU A 89 -32.58 30.56 -18.77
C GLU A 89 -32.67 29.40 -17.76
N THR A 90 -33.26 28.29 -18.18
CA THR A 90 -33.33 27.08 -17.37
C THR A 90 -32.45 26.00 -18.01
N VAL A 91 -31.40 25.60 -17.31
CA VAL A 91 -30.49 24.53 -17.75
C VAL A 91 -30.79 23.21 -17.01
N PRO A 92 -30.54 22.04 -17.62
CA PRO A 92 -30.72 20.77 -16.96
C PRO A 92 -29.71 20.61 -15.82
N GLN A 93 -30.03 19.72 -14.88
CA GLN A 93 -29.12 19.36 -13.82
C GLN A 93 -27.93 18.58 -14.37
N ALA A 94 -26.71 18.92 -13.93
CA ALA A 94 -25.51 18.15 -14.26
C ALA A 94 -25.64 16.68 -13.78
N PRO A 95 -25.20 15.70 -14.57
CA PRO A 95 -25.23 14.32 -14.16
C PRO A 95 -24.27 14.04 -13.00
N ASN A 96 -24.65 13.14 -12.10
CA ASN A 96 -23.73 12.57 -11.13
C ASN A 96 -22.99 11.39 -11.76
N ILE A 97 -21.66 11.46 -11.76
CA ILE A 97 -20.78 10.43 -12.33
C ILE A 97 -19.86 9.77 -11.30
N LEU A 98 -19.84 10.29 -10.06
CA LEU A 98 -18.95 9.80 -9.03
C LEU A 98 -19.65 8.86 -8.05
N ARG A 99 -18.91 7.88 -7.59
CA ARG A 99 -19.29 6.98 -6.51
C ARG A 99 -18.36 7.20 -5.33
N VAL A 100 -18.83 7.89 -4.30
CA VAL A 100 -18.07 8.08 -3.07
C VAL A 100 -17.88 6.73 -2.39
N THR A 101 -16.65 6.46 -1.94
CA THR A 101 -16.33 5.18 -1.30
C THR A 101 -17.00 5.08 0.07
N PRO A 102 -17.50 3.90 0.46
CA PRO A 102 -18.00 3.68 1.82
C PRO A 102 -16.89 3.79 2.89
N PHE A 103 -15.62 3.77 2.50
CA PHE A 103 -14.47 3.97 3.39
C PHE A 103 -14.17 5.45 3.67
N GLU A 104 -14.77 6.36 2.92
CA GLU A 104 -14.70 7.80 3.20
C GLU A 104 -15.76 8.22 4.24
N THR A 105 -15.84 7.49 5.35
CA THR A 105 -16.76 7.81 6.45
C THR A 105 -16.24 8.96 7.33
N SER A 106 -14.96 9.34 7.21
CA SER A 106 -14.40 10.45 7.94
C SER A 106 -14.88 11.78 7.37
N THR A 107 -15.27 12.69 8.26
CA THR A 107 -15.63 14.07 7.91
C THR A 107 -14.54 14.76 7.11
N ARG A 108 -14.96 15.54 6.09
CA ARG A 108 -14.05 16.28 5.20
C ARG A 108 -14.14 17.77 5.49
N HIS A 109 -13.04 18.47 5.24
CA HIS A 109 -13.00 19.93 5.37
C HIS A 109 -13.81 20.59 4.26
N LEU A 110 -14.85 21.32 4.65
CA LEU A 110 -15.58 22.21 3.76
C LEU A 110 -14.71 23.43 3.43
N ARG A 111 -14.58 23.71 2.16
CA ARG A 111 -13.88 24.90 1.64
C ARG A 111 -14.80 25.65 0.70
N GLN A 112 -14.55 26.95 0.56
CA GLN A 112 -15.15 27.77 -0.49
C GLN A 112 -14.09 28.00 -1.56
N VAL A 113 -14.45 27.75 -2.81
CA VAL A 113 -13.59 28.03 -3.97
C VAL A 113 -14.26 29.11 -4.78
N THR A 114 -13.62 30.28 -4.88
CA THR A 114 -14.14 31.48 -5.52
C THR A 114 -13.34 31.88 -6.76
N ASP A 115 -12.14 31.34 -6.92
CA ASP A 115 -11.23 31.70 -8.00
C ASP A 115 -10.34 30.50 -8.40
N TYR A 116 -9.69 30.64 -9.54
CA TYR A 116 -8.84 29.59 -10.10
C TYR A 116 -7.58 29.30 -9.27
N ALA A 117 -7.04 30.30 -8.58
CA ALA A 117 -5.84 30.10 -7.76
C ALA A 117 -6.14 29.19 -6.57
N GLN A 118 -7.28 29.37 -5.90
CA GLN A 118 -7.74 28.46 -4.83
C GLN A 118 -8.04 27.08 -5.36
N TYR A 119 -8.71 26.97 -6.51
CA TYR A 119 -8.95 25.68 -7.16
C TYR A 119 -7.64 24.95 -7.48
N LYS A 120 -6.70 25.62 -8.13
CA LYS A 120 -5.39 25.06 -8.49
C LYS A 120 -4.61 24.60 -7.25
N LYS A 121 -4.63 25.38 -6.17
CA LYS A 121 -4.01 25.00 -4.89
C LYS A 121 -4.65 23.74 -4.31
N LEU A 122 -5.96 23.65 -4.33
CA LEU A 122 -6.68 22.48 -3.86
C LEU A 122 -6.43 21.26 -4.77
N HIS A 123 -6.46 21.47 -6.09
CA HIS A 123 -6.20 20.43 -7.09
C HIS A 123 -4.81 19.81 -6.93
N ALA A 124 -3.80 20.61 -6.61
CA ALA A 124 -2.44 20.13 -6.35
C ALA A 124 -2.34 19.15 -5.16
N THR A 125 -3.34 19.13 -4.27
CA THR A 125 -3.39 18.20 -3.12
C THR A 125 -4.05 16.85 -3.45
N LEU A 126 -4.69 16.72 -4.63
CA LEU A 126 -5.46 15.51 -4.97
C LEU A 126 -4.62 14.22 -5.03
N PRO A 127 -3.39 14.21 -5.56
CA PRO A 127 -2.57 12.99 -5.57
C PRO A 127 -2.26 12.50 -4.15
N ALA A 128 -1.94 13.41 -3.22
CA ALA A 128 -1.71 13.04 -1.81
C ALA A 128 -3.00 12.52 -1.15
N ALA A 129 -4.15 13.11 -1.45
CA ALA A 129 -5.44 12.65 -0.96
C ALA A 129 -5.78 11.25 -1.49
N ALA A 130 -5.53 10.97 -2.78
CA ALA A 130 -5.73 9.66 -3.38
C ALA A 130 -4.82 8.60 -2.72
N LEU A 131 -3.54 8.91 -2.51
CA LEU A 131 -2.62 8.02 -1.81
C LEU A 131 -3.07 7.73 -0.37
N SER A 132 -3.50 8.76 0.36
CA SER A 132 -4.00 8.60 1.73
C SER A 132 -5.26 7.73 1.78
N ALA A 133 -6.20 7.91 0.85
CA ALA A 133 -7.40 7.09 0.74
C ALA A 133 -7.07 5.63 0.40
N LEU A 134 -6.14 5.39 -0.53
CA LEU A 134 -5.68 4.04 -0.87
C LEU A 134 -5.02 3.35 0.33
N LYS A 135 -4.16 4.05 1.08
CA LYS A 135 -3.56 3.53 2.33
C LYS A 135 -4.62 3.13 3.35
N ALA A 136 -5.66 3.96 3.53
CA ALA A 136 -6.76 3.66 4.44
C ALA A 136 -7.55 2.41 4.01
N ARG A 137 -7.84 2.26 2.72
CA ARG A 137 -8.53 1.08 2.15
C ARG A 137 -7.72 -0.20 2.35
N ILE A 138 -6.40 -0.15 2.07
CA ILE A 138 -5.51 -1.31 2.25
C ILE A 138 -5.43 -1.68 3.74
N ARG A 139 -5.27 -0.70 4.63
CA ARG A 139 -5.24 -0.93 6.09
C ARG A 139 -6.56 -1.52 6.61
N ALA A 140 -7.69 -1.13 6.04
CA ALA A 140 -9.01 -1.67 6.38
C ALA A 140 -9.25 -3.09 5.82
N GLY A 141 -8.34 -3.63 5.01
CA GLY A 141 -8.49 -4.96 4.41
C GLY A 141 -9.44 -4.98 3.22
N GLU A 142 -9.59 -3.88 2.47
CA GLU A 142 -10.53 -3.79 1.34
C GLU A 142 -10.06 -4.70 0.18
N PRO A 143 -10.88 -5.71 -0.21
CA PRO A 143 -10.42 -6.77 -1.11
C PRO A 143 -10.00 -6.31 -2.49
N HIS A 144 -10.73 -5.37 -3.07
CA HIS A 144 -10.46 -4.91 -4.43
C HIS A 144 -9.12 -4.15 -4.50
N ALA A 145 -8.84 -3.23 -3.56
CA ALA A 145 -7.60 -2.47 -3.53
C ALA A 145 -6.39 -3.39 -3.31
N ILE A 146 -6.52 -4.38 -2.40
CA ILE A 146 -5.43 -5.32 -2.11
C ILE A 146 -5.17 -6.23 -3.31
N LYS A 147 -6.23 -6.77 -3.91
CA LYS A 147 -6.09 -7.60 -5.12
C LYS A 147 -5.48 -6.82 -6.28
N GLN A 148 -5.84 -5.57 -6.45
CA GLN A 148 -5.27 -4.70 -7.48
C GLN A 148 -3.75 -4.52 -7.29
N LEU A 149 -3.26 -4.30 -6.04
CA LEU A 149 -1.82 -4.23 -5.76
C LEU A 149 -1.08 -5.52 -6.13
N TRP A 150 -1.70 -6.67 -5.89
CA TRP A 150 -1.13 -7.97 -6.24
C TRP A 150 -1.11 -8.20 -7.76
N ASP A 151 -2.22 -7.93 -8.43
CA ASP A 151 -2.40 -8.19 -9.86
C ASP A 151 -1.54 -7.26 -10.74
N GLN A 152 -1.22 -6.05 -10.28
CA GLN A 152 -0.28 -5.13 -10.93
C GLN A 152 1.16 -5.67 -10.96
N LYS A 153 1.51 -6.60 -10.06
CA LYS A 153 2.82 -7.25 -9.95
C LYS A 153 4.02 -6.31 -9.76
N GLU A 154 3.78 -5.05 -9.45
CA GLU A 154 4.83 -4.02 -9.30
C GLU A 154 5.39 -3.94 -7.87
N LYS A 155 4.65 -4.47 -6.90
CA LYS A 155 4.95 -4.31 -5.48
C LYS A 155 5.87 -5.40 -4.95
N THR A 156 6.58 -5.05 -3.89
CA THR A 156 7.31 -5.97 -3.03
C THR A 156 6.50 -6.15 -1.75
N PHE A 157 6.08 -7.36 -1.44
CA PHE A 157 5.40 -7.68 -0.19
C PHE A 157 6.41 -8.18 0.82
N LEU A 158 6.43 -7.57 2.01
CA LEU A 158 7.31 -7.89 3.13
C LEU A 158 6.46 -8.22 4.35
N ALA A 159 6.38 -9.48 4.72
CA ALA A 159 5.84 -9.92 6.00
C ALA A 159 6.93 -9.86 7.07
N MET A 160 6.58 -9.40 8.24
CA MET A 160 7.45 -9.34 9.40
C MET A 160 6.69 -9.83 10.63
N ASP A 161 7.42 -10.46 11.54
CA ASP A 161 6.91 -10.88 12.83
C ASP A 161 7.97 -10.70 13.90
N PHE A 162 7.53 -10.53 15.15
CA PHE A 162 8.38 -10.30 16.31
C PHE A 162 7.94 -11.17 17.48
N GLU A 163 8.89 -11.76 18.18
CA GLU A 163 8.64 -12.35 19.48
C GLU A 163 9.15 -11.44 20.59
N TRP A 164 8.27 -11.12 21.53
CA TRP A 164 8.55 -10.20 22.63
C TRP A 164 8.54 -10.92 23.99
N SER A 165 9.30 -10.39 24.93
CA SER A 165 9.28 -10.91 26.29
C SER A 165 7.94 -10.59 26.98
N GLU A 166 7.29 -11.60 27.57
CA GLU A 166 6.09 -11.40 28.39
C GLU A 166 6.32 -10.56 29.65
N ARG A 167 7.57 -10.50 30.13
CA ARG A 167 7.92 -9.73 31.33
C ARG A 167 8.30 -8.28 31.04
N ASN A 168 8.77 -8.02 29.83
CA ASN A 168 9.20 -6.71 29.41
C ASN A 168 8.91 -6.54 27.92
N ASP A 169 7.82 -5.89 27.62
CA ASP A 169 7.31 -5.63 26.26
C ASP A 169 8.24 -4.80 25.37
N ARG A 170 9.32 -4.22 25.95
CA ARG A 170 10.38 -3.53 25.22
C ARG A 170 11.54 -4.44 24.83
N SER A 171 11.51 -5.72 25.25
CA SER A 171 12.57 -6.67 24.91
C SER A 171 12.11 -7.57 23.76
N CYS A 172 12.58 -7.22 22.56
CA CYS A 172 12.44 -8.08 21.38
C CYS A 172 13.40 -9.27 21.53
N LEU A 173 12.87 -10.49 21.46
CA LEU A 173 13.63 -11.73 21.57
C LEU A 173 14.05 -12.25 20.20
N GLU A 174 13.15 -12.14 19.23
CA GLU A 174 13.33 -12.64 17.87
C GLU A 174 12.66 -11.68 16.86
N TRP A 175 13.22 -11.65 15.67
CA TRP A 175 12.63 -11.01 14.51
C TRP A 175 12.77 -11.89 13.28
N GLY A 176 11.68 -11.99 12.50
CA GLY A 176 11.68 -12.72 11.26
C GLY A 176 11.05 -11.94 10.13
N TYR A 177 11.45 -12.25 8.90
CA TYR A 177 10.82 -11.68 7.73
C TYR A 177 10.74 -12.66 6.57
N ALA A 178 9.76 -12.44 5.71
CA ALA A 178 9.66 -13.04 4.38
C ALA A 178 9.24 -11.97 3.38
N ALA A 179 9.90 -11.93 2.22
CA ALA A 179 9.62 -10.92 1.20
C ALA A 179 9.55 -11.54 -0.20
N VAL A 180 8.68 -11.00 -1.05
CA VAL A 180 8.55 -11.35 -2.45
C VAL A 180 8.51 -10.11 -3.33
N ARG A 181 9.38 -10.03 -4.34
CA ARG A 181 9.44 -8.94 -5.31
C ARG A 181 8.65 -9.35 -6.56
N CYS A 182 7.38 -8.96 -6.61
CA CYS A 182 6.48 -9.39 -7.68
C CYS A 182 6.94 -8.93 -9.07
N GLY A 183 7.38 -7.68 -9.21
CA GLY A 183 7.85 -7.15 -10.50
C GLY A 183 9.09 -7.87 -11.03
N HIS A 184 10.00 -8.30 -10.15
CA HIS A 184 11.15 -9.11 -10.57
C HIS A 184 10.73 -10.48 -11.09
N LEU A 185 9.80 -11.15 -10.40
CA LEU A 185 9.31 -12.46 -10.81
C LEU A 185 8.53 -12.40 -12.12
N ASP A 186 7.71 -11.39 -12.30
CA ASP A 186 6.96 -11.18 -13.53
C ASP A 186 7.89 -10.92 -14.71
N SER A 187 8.91 -10.06 -14.54
CA SER A 187 9.90 -9.78 -15.58
C SER A 187 10.74 -10.99 -16.00
N GLN A 188 10.89 -11.98 -15.11
CA GLN A 188 11.58 -13.25 -15.39
C GLN A 188 10.65 -14.36 -15.88
N GLY A 189 9.35 -14.09 -16.06
CA GLY A 189 8.35 -15.11 -16.40
C GLY A 189 8.12 -16.16 -15.29
N GLN A 190 8.42 -15.83 -14.03
CA GLN A 190 8.32 -16.73 -12.88
C GLN A 190 7.06 -16.46 -12.04
N TRP A 191 6.08 -15.83 -12.62
CA TRP A 191 4.80 -15.61 -11.96
C TRP A 191 3.85 -16.83 -12.13
N PRO A 192 3.10 -17.26 -11.10
CA PRO A 192 3.06 -16.75 -9.72
C PRO A 192 4.26 -17.19 -8.87
N PRO A 193 4.52 -16.52 -7.73
CA PRO A 193 5.60 -16.89 -6.84
C PRO A 193 5.49 -18.33 -6.33
N VAL A 194 6.61 -19.06 -6.35
CA VAL A 194 6.78 -20.33 -5.67
C VAL A 194 7.43 -20.03 -4.30
N PRO A 195 6.72 -20.16 -3.15
CA PRO A 195 7.20 -19.65 -1.87
C PRO A 195 8.57 -20.17 -1.46
N GLU A 196 8.83 -21.46 -1.68
CA GLU A 196 10.11 -22.08 -1.35
C GLU A 196 11.31 -21.41 -2.06
N LYS A 197 11.13 -21.08 -3.34
CA LYS A 197 12.20 -20.59 -4.23
C LYS A 197 12.25 -19.07 -4.29
N ASN A 198 11.11 -18.41 -4.28
CA ASN A 198 11.01 -16.98 -4.62
C ASN A 198 10.92 -16.08 -3.40
N TYR A 199 10.70 -16.62 -2.19
CA TYR A 199 10.70 -15.80 -0.99
C TYR A 199 12.14 -15.58 -0.49
N ARG A 200 12.53 -14.30 -0.40
CA ARG A 200 13.67 -13.90 0.42
C ARG A 200 13.21 -13.89 1.87
N LYS A 201 13.94 -14.57 2.73
CA LYS A 201 13.52 -14.81 4.11
C LYS A 201 14.68 -14.81 5.06
N GLY A 202 14.44 -14.51 6.32
CA GLY A 202 15.45 -14.54 7.38
C GLY A 202 14.84 -14.59 8.76
N HIS A 203 15.62 -15.11 9.70
CA HIS A 203 15.25 -15.19 11.10
C HIS A 203 16.44 -14.79 11.96
N TYR A 204 16.22 -13.91 12.95
CA TYR A 204 17.23 -13.31 13.80
C TYR A 204 16.84 -13.45 15.26
N ILE A 205 17.79 -13.91 16.08
CA ILE A 205 17.63 -14.11 17.50
C ILE A 205 18.51 -13.09 18.23
N VAL A 206 17.96 -12.41 19.23
CA VAL A 206 18.73 -11.46 20.04
C VAL A 206 19.60 -12.20 21.04
N GLY A 207 20.91 -12.18 20.83
CA GLY A 207 21.88 -13.00 21.57
C GLY A 207 21.96 -12.69 23.07
N GLU A 208 21.61 -11.46 23.48
CA GLU A 208 21.56 -11.09 24.89
C GLU A 208 20.42 -11.77 25.66
N TYR A 209 19.39 -12.22 24.96
CA TYR A 209 18.16 -12.75 25.53
C TYR A 209 17.95 -14.24 25.31
N VAL A 210 18.50 -14.81 24.23
CA VAL A 210 18.36 -16.24 23.93
C VAL A 210 18.70 -17.09 25.13
N ASP A 211 18.36 -18.10 25.53
CA ASP A 211 18.70 -18.95 26.69
C ASP A 211 18.51 -18.29 28.08
N LYS A 212 18.26 -16.98 28.17
CA LYS A 212 18.07 -16.23 29.45
C LYS A 212 16.64 -15.79 29.69
N VAL A 213 15.92 -15.46 28.63
CA VAL A 213 14.54 -15.00 28.69
C VAL A 213 13.65 -16.03 28.01
N MET A 214 12.88 -16.74 28.81
CA MET A 214 11.87 -17.66 28.34
C MET A 214 10.49 -17.15 28.72
N ASN A 215 9.61 -17.06 27.75
CA ASN A 215 8.19 -16.81 27.96
C ASN A 215 7.54 -18.03 28.60
N LYS A 216 6.57 -17.81 29.50
CA LYS A 216 5.90 -18.89 30.24
C LYS A 216 4.57 -19.29 29.63
N HIS A 217 3.81 -18.31 29.14
CA HIS A 217 2.48 -18.52 28.58
C HIS A 217 2.52 -18.74 27.07
N PHE A 218 3.45 -18.08 26.38
CA PHE A 218 3.65 -18.17 24.95
C PHE A 218 5.10 -18.59 24.68
N LEU A 219 5.39 -19.88 24.78
CA LEU A 219 6.74 -20.41 24.56
C LEU A 219 7.20 -20.08 23.14
N SER A 220 8.34 -19.40 23.01
CA SER A 220 9.02 -19.19 21.75
C SER A 220 9.95 -20.36 21.41
N HIS A 221 10.15 -20.58 20.12
CA HIS A 221 10.96 -21.66 19.57
C HIS A 221 12.12 -21.13 18.71
N PRO A 222 13.07 -20.36 19.27
CA PRO A 222 14.05 -19.59 18.51
C PRO A 222 14.94 -20.45 17.60
N TRP A 223 15.17 -21.71 17.95
CA TRP A 223 16.04 -22.62 17.20
C TRP A 223 15.30 -23.50 16.17
N GLU A 224 13.98 -23.35 16.09
CA GLU A 224 13.12 -24.21 15.24
C GLU A 224 12.64 -23.49 13.98
N TYR A 225 13.49 -22.59 13.42
CA TYR A 225 13.19 -21.94 12.15
C TYR A 225 13.21 -23.00 11.03
N ALA A 226 12.06 -23.21 10.37
CA ALA A 226 11.86 -24.29 9.41
C ALA A 226 12.38 -23.98 8.00
N PHE A 227 12.57 -22.69 7.67
CA PHE A 227 12.87 -22.25 6.30
C PHE A 227 14.30 -21.78 6.10
N GLY A 228 15.21 -22.08 7.01
CA GLY A 228 16.62 -21.71 6.93
C GLY A 228 17.34 -21.79 8.28
N ASP A 229 18.45 -21.12 8.40
CA ASP A 229 19.23 -21.01 9.62
C ASP A 229 18.89 -19.70 10.37
N SER A 230 18.74 -19.81 11.69
CA SER A 230 18.60 -18.65 12.57
C SER A 230 19.95 -17.96 12.74
N GLN A 231 19.96 -16.64 12.69
CA GLN A 231 21.15 -15.80 12.88
C GLN A 231 21.09 -15.09 14.23
N ILE A 232 22.22 -15.05 14.95
CA ILE A 232 22.31 -14.31 16.20
C ILE A 232 22.70 -12.87 15.91
N VAL A 233 21.97 -11.91 16.47
CA VAL A 233 22.24 -10.49 16.36
C VAL A 233 22.25 -9.83 17.75
N SER A 234 23.08 -8.82 17.96
CA SER A 234 23.02 -8.05 19.20
C SER A 234 21.77 -7.15 19.21
N LYS A 235 21.21 -6.91 20.39
CA LYS A 235 20.05 -6.02 20.61
C LYS A 235 20.25 -4.65 19.95
N SER A 236 21.45 -4.08 20.06
CA SER A 236 21.75 -2.76 19.52
C SER A 236 21.77 -2.70 17.99
N LYS A 237 22.08 -3.82 17.31
CA LYS A 237 22.13 -3.89 15.85
C LYS A 237 20.83 -4.30 15.17
N LEU A 238 19.88 -4.84 15.96
CA LEU A 238 18.62 -5.31 15.39
C LEU A 238 17.81 -4.19 14.68
N PRO A 239 17.65 -2.96 15.24
CA PRO A 239 16.94 -1.89 14.56
C PRO A 239 17.61 -1.45 13.25
N GLU A 240 18.93 -1.39 13.22
CA GLU A 240 19.70 -1.05 12.00
C GLU A 240 19.50 -2.10 10.91
N LEU A 241 19.50 -3.38 11.29
CA LEU A 241 19.27 -4.49 10.39
C LEU A 241 17.88 -4.42 9.76
N ILE A 242 16.83 -4.24 10.59
CA ILE A 242 15.45 -4.10 10.14
C ILE A 242 15.31 -2.91 9.19
N THR A 243 15.84 -1.75 9.59
CA THR A 243 15.85 -0.53 8.76
C THR A 243 16.54 -0.76 7.42
N SER A 244 17.67 -1.45 7.41
CA SER A 244 18.42 -1.76 6.18
C SER A 244 17.62 -2.66 5.24
N ILE A 245 16.91 -3.65 5.77
CA ILE A 245 16.07 -4.54 4.96
C ILE A 245 14.88 -3.76 4.39
N ILE A 246 14.18 -2.97 5.19
CA ILE A 246 13.07 -2.12 4.72
C ILE A 246 13.58 -1.17 3.63
N SER A 247 14.67 -0.45 3.87
CA SER A 247 15.26 0.50 2.92
C SER A 247 15.70 -0.14 1.61
N SER A 248 16.17 -1.41 1.66
CA SER A 248 16.57 -2.16 0.46
C SER A 248 15.41 -2.55 -0.44
N LEU A 249 14.19 -2.52 0.08
CA LEU A 249 12.96 -2.94 -0.59
C LEU A 249 12.04 -1.77 -0.93
N ALA A 250 12.17 -0.66 -0.20
CA ALA A 250 11.34 0.53 -0.36
C ALA A 250 11.84 1.41 -1.51
N SER A 251 10.91 2.07 -2.19
CA SER A 251 11.20 3.21 -3.05
C SER A 251 11.35 4.49 -2.21
N PRO A 252 11.86 5.60 -2.79
CA PRO A 252 11.94 6.87 -2.08
C PRO A 252 10.61 7.30 -1.47
N ASP A 253 10.68 8.01 -0.36
CA ASP A 253 9.50 8.58 0.28
C ASP A 253 8.87 9.67 -0.58
N SER A 254 7.54 9.76 -0.61
CA SER A 254 6.80 10.68 -1.45
C SER A 254 5.42 10.94 -0.87
N GLU A 255 4.93 12.18 -0.98
CA GLU A 255 3.56 12.53 -0.58
C GLU A 255 2.50 12.11 -1.60
N THR A 256 2.89 11.86 -2.84
CA THR A 256 1.97 11.69 -3.96
C THR A 256 2.07 10.33 -4.66
N VAL A 257 3.15 9.60 -4.44
CA VAL A 257 3.40 8.30 -5.08
C VAL A 257 3.50 7.21 -4.02
N GLY A 258 2.69 6.18 -4.16
CA GLY A 258 2.74 5.00 -3.27
C GLY A 258 4.06 4.25 -3.41
N ASN A 259 4.61 3.79 -2.29
CA ASN A 259 5.86 3.07 -2.24
C ASN A 259 5.79 1.74 -3.01
N SER A 260 6.93 1.27 -3.49
CA SER A 260 7.06 -0.09 -4.04
C SER A 260 6.87 -1.18 -2.97
N LEU A 261 7.07 -0.83 -1.70
CA LEU A 261 6.95 -1.74 -0.57
C LEU A 261 5.53 -1.77 0.02
N VAL A 262 5.04 -2.98 0.28
CA VAL A 262 3.85 -3.28 1.08
C VAL A 262 4.30 -4.09 2.28
N ILE A 263 4.09 -3.59 3.48
CA ILE A 263 4.38 -4.32 4.73
C ILE A 263 3.13 -5.09 5.14
N LEU A 264 3.29 -6.38 5.37
CA LEU A 264 2.27 -7.27 5.89
C LEU A 264 2.45 -7.43 7.39
N VAL A 265 1.37 -7.24 8.13
CA VAL A 265 1.31 -7.44 9.58
C VAL A 265 0.13 -8.33 9.95
N HIS A 266 0.18 -8.94 11.12
CA HIS A 266 -0.95 -9.63 11.73
C HIS A 266 -1.42 -8.83 12.95
N GLY A 267 -2.21 -7.78 12.70
CA GLY A 267 -2.55 -6.76 13.69
C GLY A 267 -1.54 -5.60 13.71
N HIS A 268 -1.76 -4.62 14.60
CA HIS A 268 -0.98 -3.37 14.58
C HIS A 268 0.10 -3.28 15.68
N GLY A 269 0.19 -4.28 16.56
CA GLY A 269 1.10 -4.23 17.73
C GLY A 269 2.56 -4.06 17.36
N ASP A 270 3.02 -4.76 16.32
CA ASP A 270 4.42 -4.72 15.89
C ASP A 270 4.84 -3.38 15.30
N LEU A 271 3.93 -2.67 14.62
CA LEU A 271 4.24 -1.35 14.06
C LEU A 271 4.55 -0.33 15.16
N THR A 272 3.76 -0.30 16.22
CA THR A 272 4.00 0.60 17.37
C THR A 272 5.34 0.29 18.02
N LYS A 273 5.66 -1.00 18.20
CA LYS A 273 6.93 -1.42 18.77
C LYS A 273 8.13 -1.12 17.86
N MET A 274 7.96 -1.16 16.56
CA MET A 274 8.97 -0.69 15.60
C MET A 274 9.25 0.81 15.76
N GLU A 275 8.20 1.62 15.91
CA GLU A 275 8.36 3.05 16.17
C GLU A 275 9.11 3.29 17.50
N ASP A 276 8.79 2.53 18.56
CA ASP A 276 9.50 2.58 19.85
C ASP A 276 10.99 2.17 19.73
N MET A 277 11.33 1.32 18.77
CA MET A 277 12.70 0.94 18.44
C MET A 277 13.42 1.97 17.55
N GLY A 278 12.76 3.05 17.15
CA GLY A 278 13.29 4.07 16.26
C GLY A 278 13.35 3.65 14.78
N ILE A 279 12.61 2.63 14.40
CA ILE A 279 12.54 2.18 13.00
C ILE A 279 11.53 3.03 12.25
N ASN A 280 12.02 3.83 11.32
CA ASN A 280 11.17 4.70 10.49
C ASN A 280 10.73 3.98 9.21
N ILE A 281 9.42 3.85 9.04
CA ILE A 281 8.82 3.37 7.80
C ILE A 281 8.46 4.60 6.95
N PRO A 282 8.88 4.67 5.66
CA PRO A 282 8.47 5.75 4.77
C PRO A 282 6.95 5.93 4.78
N HIS A 283 6.49 7.17 4.85
CA HIS A 283 5.07 7.46 5.07
C HIS A 283 4.19 6.98 3.90
N ASN A 284 4.75 6.84 2.71
CA ASN A 284 4.05 6.34 1.52
C ASN A 284 4.03 4.80 1.40
N VAL A 285 4.62 4.06 2.32
CA VAL A 285 4.53 2.59 2.40
C VAL A 285 3.10 2.18 2.73
N PHE A 286 2.64 1.15 2.04
CA PHE A 286 1.36 0.51 2.33
C PHE A 286 1.53 -0.49 3.47
N VAL A 287 0.60 -0.48 4.41
CA VAL A 287 0.52 -1.47 5.49
C VAL A 287 -0.76 -2.27 5.31
N LEU A 288 -0.61 -3.56 5.12
CA LEU A 288 -1.69 -4.53 4.97
C LEU A 288 -1.79 -5.39 6.22
N ASP A 289 -2.89 -5.28 6.95
CA ASP A 289 -3.24 -6.22 8.00
C ASP A 289 -3.91 -7.46 7.38
N ALA A 290 -3.19 -8.58 7.35
CA ALA A 290 -3.67 -9.81 6.73
C ALA A 290 -4.90 -10.39 7.47
N ALA A 291 -5.00 -10.15 8.78
CA ALA A 291 -6.17 -10.56 9.56
C ALA A 291 -7.41 -9.72 9.22
N ALA A 292 -7.24 -8.41 9.01
CA ALA A 292 -8.32 -7.54 8.55
C ALA A 292 -8.79 -7.91 7.14
N TYR A 293 -7.83 -8.19 6.25
CA TYR A 293 -8.12 -8.64 4.89
C TYR A 293 -8.92 -9.93 4.86
N GLU A 294 -8.47 -10.94 5.59
CA GLU A 294 -9.15 -12.23 5.68
C GLU A 294 -10.56 -12.10 6.27
N ARG A 295 -10.73 -11.33 7.36
CA ARG A 295 -12.05 -11.06 7.93
C ARG A 295 -13.00 -10.41 6.93
N THR A 296 -12.50 -9.46 6.14
CA THR A 296 -13.32 -8.80 5.11
C THR A 296 -13.73 -9.78 4.03
N LEU A 297 -12.82 -10.63 3.52
CA LEU A 297 -13.15 -11.68 2.56
C LEU A 297 -14.19 -12.67 3.12
N TYR A 298 -14.10 -13.02 4.41
CA TYR A 298 -15.07 -13.87 5.07
C TYR A 298 -16.44 -13.19 5.19
N ALA A 299 -16.46 -11.92 5.61
CA ALA A 299 -17.68 -11.15 5.79
C ALA A 299 -18.45 -10.93 4.47
N VAL A 300 -17.76 -10.77 3.35
CA VAL A 300 -18.39 -10.66 2.03
C VAL A 300 -18.69 -12.01 1.36
N GLY A 301 -18.45 -13.12 2.06
CA GLY A 301 -18.81 -14.47 1.62
C GLY A 301 -17.81 -15.17 0.68
N VAL A 302 -16.73 -14.51 0.26
CA VAL A 302 -15.73 -15.07 -0.68
C VAL A 302 -15.06 -16.34 -0.12
N ARG A 303 -14.95 -16.44 1.21
CA ARG A 303 -14.34 -17.59 1.90
C ARG A 303 -15.30 -18.77 2.15
N GLY A 304 -16.59 -18.63 1.83
CA GLY A 304 -17.61 -19.60 2.17
C GLY A 304 -17.81 -19.77 3.69
N ALA A 305 -18.65 -20.70 4.09
CA ALA A 305 -18.80 -21.06 5.50
C ALA A 305 -17.75 -22.11 5.91
N MET A 306 -17.12 -21.91 7.07
CA MET A 306 -16.02 -22.77 7.53
C MET A 306 -16.11 -23.05 9.03
N ILE A 307 -15.37 -24.05 9.47
CA ILE A 307 -15.13 -24.35 10.89
C ILE A 307 -13.93 -23.51 11.35
N ASP A 308 -14.01 -22.96 12.55
CA ASP A 308 -12.87 -22.35 13.24
C ASP A 308 -11.95 -23.48 13.75
N PRO A 309 -10.69 -23.57 13.27
CA PRO A 309 -9.78 -24.65 13.65
C PRO A 309 -9.43 -24.68 15.15
N LYS A 310 -9.56 -23.55 15.84
CA LYS A 310 -9.27 -23.43 17.27
C LYS A 310 -10.39 -24.00 18.13
N THR A 311 -11.65 -23.75 17.77
CA THR A 311 -12.82 -24.10 18.56
C THR A 311 -13.55 -25.34 18.05
N ASN A 312 -13.24 -25.76 16.83
CA ASN A 312 -13.93 -26.83 16.09
C ASN A 312 -15.45 -26.57 15.92
N MET A 313 -15.85 -25.31 15.96
CA MET A 313 -17.24 -24.86 15.80
C MET A 313 -17.38 -24.02 14.51
N PRO A 314 -18.59 -23.83 13.99
CA PRO A 314 -18.80 -22.89 12.88
C PRO A 314 -18.23 -21.52 13.22
N ARG A 315 -17.41 -20.97 12.32
CA ARG A 315 -16.72 -19.72 12.53
C ARG A 315 -17.70 -18.56 12.68
N GLN A 316 -17.50 -17.77 13.72
CA GLN A 316 -18.31 -16.57 13.96
C GLN A 316 -17.88 -15.42 13.07
N PRO A 317 -18.83 -14.60 12.55
CA PRO A 317 -18.51 -13.37 11.84
C PRO A 317 -17.62 -12.45 12.71
N GLY A 318 -16.60 -11.85 12.10
CA GLY A 318 -15.69 -10.94 12.80
C GLY A 318 -14.57 -11.60 13.62
N SER A 319 -14.57 -12.93 13.78
CA SER A 319 -13.46 -13.64 14.45
C SER A 319 -12.15 -13.50 13.66
N THR A 320 -11.03 -13.40 14.38
CA THR A 320 -9.68 -13.32 13.79
C THR A 320 -9.00 -14.69 13.89
N LEU A 321 -8.37 -15.11 12.80
CA LEU A 321 -7.57 -16.33 12.74
C LEU A 321 -6.08 -15.96 12.83
N SER A 322 -5.29 -16.72 13.59
CA SER A 322 -3.82 -16.68 13.50
C SER A 322 -3.36 -17.21 12.12
N PRO A 323 -2.14 -16.89 11.65
CA PRO A 323 -1.67 -17.33 10.34
C PRO A 323 -1.74 -18.86 10.14
N ASP A 324 -1.39 -19.65 11.14
CA ASP A 324 -1.50 -21.11 11.14
C ASP A 324 -2.96 -21.60 11.06
N ASN A 325 -3.87 -21.00 11.84
CA ASN A 325 -5.28 -21.31 11.79
C ASN A 325 -5.92 -20.89 10.47
N LEU A 326 -5.49 -19.76 9.90
CA LEU A 326 -5.90 -19.36 8.57
C LEU A 326 -5.53 -20.42 7.52
N LEU A 327 -4.29 -20.93 7.56
CA LEU A 327 -3.85 -21.99 6.66
C LEU A 327 -4.61 -23.31 6.90
N ARG A 328 -4.91 -23.65 8.15
CA ARG A 328 -5.76 -24.83 8.47
C ARG A 328 -7.14 -24.74 7.83
N THR A 329 -7.72 -23.54 7.68
CA THR A 329 -9.03 -23.40 6.99
C THR A 329 -8.95 -23.74 5.50
N PHE A 330 -7.79 -23.63 4.86
CA PHE A 330 -7.61 -24.13 3.48
C PHE A 330 -7.40 -25.64 3.42
N ALA A 331 -6.85 -26.23 4.48
CA ALA A 331 -6.62 -27.66 4.57
C ALA A 331 -7.88 -28.45 4.96
N MET A 332 -8.89 -27.79 5.51
CA MET A 332 -10.16 -28.40 5.91
C MET A 332 -11.21 -28.21 4.80
N PRO A 333 -12.13 -29.18 4.61
CA PRO A 333 -13.26 -28.99 3.71
C PRO A 333 -14.15 -27.86 4.25
N PRO A 334 -14.59 -26.92 3.42
CA PRO A 334 -15.53 -25.88 3.85
C PRO A 334 -16.91 -26.49 4.14
N LEU A 335 -17.65 -25.91 5.09
CA LEU A 335 -19.03 -26.27 5.36
C LEU A 335 -19.95 -25.93 4.18
N GLN A 336 -19.65 -24.82 3.51
CA GLN A 336 -20.33 -24.37 2.32
C GLN A 336 -19.33 -23.68 1.40
N VAL A 337 -19.30 -24.10 0.14
CA VAL A 337 -18.46 -23.52 -0.91
C VAL A 337 -19.11 -22.27 -1.44
N ALA A 338 -18.38 -21.16 -1.48
CA ALA A 338 -18.82 -19.94 -2.15
C ALA A 338 -18.62 -20.04 -3.67
N GLU A 339 -19.40 -19.26 -4.43
CA GLU A 339 -19.22 -19.17 -5.88
C GLU A 339 -17.80 -18.67 -6.22
N GLY A 340 -17.13 -19.38 -7.11
CA GLY A 340 -15.74 -19.08 -7.50
C GLY A 340 -14.67 -19.43 -6.44
N MET A 341 -15.04 -19.98 -5.31
CA MET A 341 -14.10 -20.40 -4.28
C MET A 341 -13.28 -21.60 -4.76
N TYR A 342 -11.95 -21.47 -4.68
CA TYR A 342 -11.05 -22.58 -4.96
C TYR A 342 -10.88 -23.47 -3.71
N VAL A 343 -11.11 -24.75 -3.87
CA VAL A 343 -10.89 -25.76 -2.82
C VAL A 343 -9.68 -26.61 -3.18
N LEU A 344 -8.76 -26.77 -2.23
CA LEU A 344 -7.56 -27.59 -2.44
C LEU A 344 -7.92 -29.06 -2.65
N SER A 345 -7.20 -29.73 -3.55
CA SER A 345 -7.29 -31.19 -3.66
C SER A 345 -6.86 -31.88 -2.37
N PRO A 346 -7.37 -33.10 -2.08
CA PRO A 346 -6.99 -33.85 -0.86
C PRO A 346 -5.46 -33.99 -0.69
N ALA A 347 -4.73 -34.20 -1.77
CA ALA A 347 -3.28 -34.29 -1.73
C ALA A 347 -2.62 -32.95 -1.29
N LYS A 348 -3.08 -31.80 -1.84
CA LYS A 348 -2.61 -30.47 -1.42
C LYS A 348 -3.04 -30.15 0.02
N GLN A 349 -4.23 -30.57 0.44
CA GLN A 349 -4.67 -30.42 1.84
C GLN A 349 -3.71 -31.15 2.79
N ALA A 350 -3.37 -32.41 2.48
CA ALA A 350 -2.42 -33.22 3.27
C ALA A 350 -1.02 -32.58 3.32
N GLN A 351 -0.53 -32.03 2.19
CA GLN A 351 0.74 -31.30 2.14
C GLN A 351 0.70 -30.04 3.02
N LEU A 352 -0.40 -29.28 2.99
CA LEU A 352 -0.56 -28.09 3.81
C LEU A 352 -0.61 -28.42 5.30
N VAL A 353 -1.30 -29.49 5.69
CA VAL A 353 -1.30 -29.99 7.08
C VAL A 353 0.12 -30.39 7.52
N ALA A 354 0.87 -31.10 6.67
CA ALA A 354 2.24 -31.49 6.95
C ALA A 354 3.15 -30.23 7.11
N LEU A 355 3.00 -29.24 6.25
CA LEU A 355 3.70 -27.95 6.36
C LEU A 355 3.43 -27.29 7.72
N ILE A 356 2.15 -27.10 8.08
CA ILE A 356 1.75 -26.43 9.32
C ILE A 356 2.31 -27.17 10.55
N ASN A 357 2.21 -28.48 10.56
CA ASN A 357 2.68 -29.31 11.69
C ASN A 357 4.21 -29.32 11.81
N SER A 358 4.94 -29.03 10.75
CA SER A 358 6.40 -28.98 10.74
C SER A 358 6.95 -27.56 10.96
N CYS A 359 6.10 -26.56 11.06
CA CYS A 359 6.44 -25.16 11.34
C CYS A 359 5.92 -24.81 12.74
N PRO A 360 6.74 -24.90 13.80
CA PRO A 360 6.33 -24.45 15.11
C PRO A 360 5.95 -22.97 15.05
N ALA A 361 4.77 -22.63 15.54
CA ALA A 361 4.36 -21.25 15.79
C ALA A 361 5.22 -20.66 16.92
N ARG A 362 5.24 -19.35 17.06
CA ARG A 362 6.10 -18.64 18.02
C ARG A 362 7.59 -18.76 17.71
N ASN A 363 7.91 -18.78 16.44
CA ASN A 363 9.21 -18.50 15.87
C ASN A 363 9.00 -17.39 14.84
N ALA A 364 9.55 -16.21 15.09
CA ALA A 364 9.27 -15.02 14.26
C ALA A 364 9.57 -15.24 12.77
N GLY A 365 10.54 -16.08 12.42
CA GLY A 365 10.84 -16.42 11.03
C GLY A 365 9.79 -17.32 10.38
N ASN A 366 9.29 -18.31 11.13
CA ASN A 366 8.19 -19.16 10.68
C ASN A 366 6.91 -18.35 10.51
N ASP A 367 6.58 -17.54 11.52
CA ASP A 367 5.33 -16.77 11.54
C ASP A 367 5.32 -15.70 10.41
N ALA A 368 6.45 -15.02 10.14
CA ALA A 368 6.58 -14.14 9.00
C ALA A 368 6.44 -14.86 7.64
N PHE A 369 7.04 -16.04 7.49
CA PHE A 369 6.89 -16.84 6.29
C PHE A 369 5.44 -17.29 6.08
N MET A 370 4.80 -17.82 7.13
CA MET A 370 3.41 -18.29 7.08
C MET A 370 2.44 -17.15 6.83
N LEU A 371 2.74 -15.94 7.33
CA LEU A 371 1.96 -14.73 7.08
C LEU A 371 1.99 -14.34 5.59
N LEU A 372 3.17 -14.30 4.95
CA LEU A 372 3.28 -14.02 3.53
C LEU A 372 2.61 -15.12 2.69
N PHE A 373 2.85 -16.37 3.04
CA PHE A 373 2.27 -17.53 2.34
C PHE A 373 0.75 -17.57 2.46
N SER A 374 0.19 -17.35 3.64
CA SER A 374 -1.26 -17.29 3.84
C SER A 374 -1.90 -16.13 3.07
N THR A 375 -1.22 -14.99 3.00
CA THR A 375 -1.67 -13.84 2.20
C THR A 375 -1.68 -14.17 0.71
N GLN A 376 -0.64 -14.84 0.19
CA GLN A 376 -0.61 -15.32 -1.19
C GLN A 376 -1.72 -16.34 -1.46
N MET A 377 -1.99 -17.23 -0.51
CA MET A 377 -3.12 -18.17 -0.60
C MET A 377 -4.49 -17.47 -0.65
N LEU A 378 -4.66 -16.35 0.06
CA LEU A 378 -5.89 -15.54 -0.04
C LEU A 378 -6.02 -14.85 -1.40
N LEU A 379 -4.91 -14.44 -1.99
CA LEU A 379 -4.87 -13.67 -3.25
C LEU A 379 -4.92 -14.56 -4.50
N ASP A 380 -4.28 -15.72 -4.45
CA ASP A 380 -4.09 -16.61 -5.62
C ASP A 380 -3.98 -18.09 -5.21
N SER A 381 -5.00 -18.60 -4.50
CA SER A 381 -5.01 -19.97 -3.98
C SER A 381 -4.86 -21.05 -5.07
N ALA A 382 -5.45 -20.83 -6.23
CA ALA A 382 -5.46 -21.82 -7.31
C ALA A 382 -4.06 -22.10 -7.87
N ARG A 383 -3.19 -21.07 -7.93
CA ARG A 383 -1.86 -21.14 -8.53
C ARG A 383 -0.73 -21.14 -7.51
N THR A 384 -1.03 -21.01 -6.23
CA THR A 384 -0.01 -21.04 -5.16
C THR A 384 0.45 -22.48 -4.91
N GLU A 385 1.76 -22.70 -4.96
CA GLU A 385 2.38 -23.96 -4.58
C GLU A 385 2.58 -24.03 -3.06
N ILE A 386 2.38 -25.22 -2.50
CA ILE A 386 2.62 -25.46 -1.07
C ILE A 386 4.10 -25.77 -0.88
N PRO A 387 4.84 -24.98 -0.06
CA PRO A 387 6.25 -25.20 0.12
C PRO A 387 6.53 -26.52 0.86
N ALA A 388 7.57 -27.21 0.44
CA ALA A 388 8.11 -28.35 1.15
C ALA A 388 9.05 -27.89 2.27
N ILE A 389 8.98 -28.53 3.43
CA ILE A 389 9.97 -28.30 4.49
C ILE A 389 11.15 -29.21 4.26
N MET A 390 12.33 -28.63 4.15
CA MET A 390 13.56 -29.41 4.13
C MET A 390 13.82 -29.99 5.52
N PRO A 391 13.92 -31.32 5.67
CA PRO A 391 14.24 -31.89 6.97
C PRO A 391 15.58 -31.34 7.44
N LYS A 392 15.60 -30.69 8.60
CA LYS A 392 16.85 -30.29 9.24
C LYS A 392 17.69 -31.54 9.48
N MET A 393 18.84 -31.66 8.81
CA MET A 393 19.84 -32.65 9.22
C MET A 393 20.27 -32.30 10.65
N ARG A 394 19.88 -33.10 11.60
CA ARG A 394 20.39 -33.02 12.98
C ARG A 394 21.91 -33.16 12.93
N GLY A 395 22.64 -32.06 13.07
CA GLY A 395 24.10 -32.12 13.10
C GLY A 395 24.86 -30.88 12.60
N ARG A 396 24.26 -29.72 12.45
CA ARG A 396 25.06 -28.50 12.22
C ARG A 396 25.17 -27.71 13.53
N THR A 397 26.29 -27.93 14.21
CA THR A 397 26.81 -27.03 15.25
C THR A 397 26.80 -25.60 14.73
N VAL A 398 26.24 -24.71 15.54
CA VAL A 398 26.28 -23.26 15.33
C VAL A 398 27.73 -22.86 15.08
N SER A 399 28.05 -22.49 13.84
CA SER A 399 29.35 -21.87 13.55
C SER A 399 29.31 -20.47 14.16
N MET A 400 29.85 -20.36 15.37
CA MET A 400 30.33 -19.09 15.89
C MET A 400 31.37 -18.56 14.90
N MET A 401 31.06 -17.50 14.17
CA MET A 401 32.10 -16.76 13.47
C MET A 401 33.08 -16.25 14.53
N PRO A 402 34.38 -16.65 14.48
CA PRO A 402 35.38 -16.06 15.36
C PRO A 402 35.49 -14.58 15.03
N ALA A 403 35.50 -13.75 16.07
CA ALA A 403 35.84 -12.33 15.97
C ALA A 403 37.20 -12.21 15.24
N MET A 404 37.20 -11.56 14.08
CA MET A 404 38.46 -11.27 13.38
C MET A 404 39.29 -10.33 14.25
N PRO A 405 40.53 -10.66 14.57
CA PRO A 405 41.44 -9.72 15.21
C PRO A 405 41.87 -8.67 14.17
N MET A 406 41.68 -7.42 14.50
CA MET A 406 42.31 -6.30 13.81
C MET A 406 43.83 -6.41 13.97
N GLY A 407 44.52 -6.71 12.90
CA GLY A 407 45.98 -6.73 12.95
C GLY A 407 46.62 -6.91 11.58
N GLY A 408 47.26 -5.85 11.09
CA GLY A 408 48.47 -5.96 10.24
C GLY A 408 48.26 -6.04 8.74
N LEU A 409 48.44 -4.93 8.06
CA LEU A 409 48.89 -4.88 6.66
C LEU A 409 50.26 -5.57 6.52
N PRO A 410 50.52 -6.31 5.45
CA PRO A 410 51.78 -6.18 4.76
C PRO A 410 51.65 -5.79 3.29
N ALA A 411 52.65 -5.05 2.91
CA ALA A 411 52.87 -4.49 1.59
C ALA A 411 53.35 -5.52 0.56
N MET A 412 53.10 -5.16 -0.71
CA MET A 412 53.83 -5.49 -1.93
C MET A 412 54.07 -6.96 -2.31
N MET A 413 53.61 -7.35 -3.48
CA MET A 413 54.51 -7.64 -4.61
C MET A 413 53.74 -7.71 -5.95
N THR A 414 54.33 -7.08 -6.90
CA THR A 414 54.14 -7.04 -8.34
C THR A 414 54.08 -8.42 -9.00
N GLY A 415 53.20 -8.58 -10.01
CA GLY A 415 53.25 -9.71 -10.92
C GLY A 415 52.35 -9.53 -12.11
N MET A 416 52.92 -9.14 -13.25
CA MET A 416 52.31 -9.03 -14.58
C MET A 416 51.72 -10.37 -15.05
N SER A 417 50.63 -10.41 -15.77
CA SER A 417 50.54 -11.05 -17.09
C SER A 417 49.16 -11.03 -17.70
N LEU A 418 49.08 -10.40 -18.86
CA LEU A 418 48.32 -10.75 -20.09
C LEU A 418 46.78 -11.03 -20.02
N GLY A 419 46.05 -10.12 -20.61
CA GLY A 419 44.69 -10.35 -21.16
C GLY A 419 44.77 -11.04 -22.54
N PRO A 420 43.77 -11.03 -23.40
CA PRO A 420 42.33 -11.15 -23.41
C PRO A 420 41.87 -12.23 -24.41
N PRO A 421 40.73 -12.24 -25.05
CA PRO A 421 40.31 -11.33 -26.10
C PRO A 421 38.81 -10.95 -26.11
N MET A 422 38.51 -9.87 -26.78
CA MET A 422 37.21 -9.38 -27.23
C MET A 422 36.38 -10.43 -27.96
N ALA A 423 35.09 -10.47 -27.66
CA ALA A 423 34.06 -11.06 -28.50
C ALA A 423 33.03 -10.01 -28.85
N THR A 424 32.83 -9.89 -30.10
CA THR A 424 32.01 -9.01 -30.93
C THR A 424 30.52 -9.03 -30.60
N ARG A 425 29.87 -7.84 -30.59
CA ARG A 425 28.41 -7.63 -30.62
C ARG A 425 27.85 -8.02 -31.99
N PRO A 426 26.70 -8.69 -32.07
CA PRO A 426 25.87 -8.70 -33.26
C PRO A 426 24.85 -7.54 -33.27
N PRO A 427 24.36 -7.17 -34.47
CA PRO A 427 23.68 -5.89 -34.68
C PRO A 427 22.18 -5.92 -34.39
N MET A 428 21.66 -4.75 -34.02
CA MET A 428 20.23 -4.45 -33.90
C MET A 428 19.46 -4.79 -35.18
N ARG A 429 18.38 -5.53 -35.02
CA ARG A 429 17.33 -5.66 -36.01
C ARG A 429 16.16 -4.73 -35.64
N LYS A 430 15.93 -3.73 -36.47
CA LYS A 430 14.70 -2.95 -36.53
C LYS A 430 13.55 -3.85 -37.04
N SER A 431 12.43 -3.84 -36.35
CA SER A 431 11.17 -4.20 -37.01
C SER A 431 10.13 -3.12 -36.66
N MET A 432 9.57 -2.63 -37.77
CA MET A 432 8.50 -1.64 -37.86
C MET A 432 7.14 -2.28 -37.59
N THR A 433 6.20 -1.37 -37.31
CA THR A 433 4.72 -1.41 -37.44
C THR A 433 3.97 -2.07 -36.27
N SER A 434 2.99 -1.41 -35.66
CA SER A 434 1.78 -0.86 -36.25
C SER A 434 1.14 0.15 -35.28
N GLU A 435 0.73 1.27 -35.82
CA GLU A 435 -0.08 2.30 -35.18
C GLU A 435 -1.46 1.79 -34.81
N MET A 436 -1.91 2.10 -33.59
CA MET A 436 -3.33 2.30 -33.31
C MET A 436 -3.49 3.49 -32.38
N LEU A 437 -4.12 4.52 -32.92
CA LEU A 437 -4.42 5.82 -32.31
C LEU A 437 -5.29 5.65 -31.06
N ALA A 438 -4.85 6.26 -29.97
CA ALA A 438 -5.70 6.66 -28.86
C ALA A 438 -5.64 8.20 -28.73
N PRO A 439 -6.71 8.88 -28.29
CA PRO A 439 -6.81 10.34 -28.35
C PRO A 439 -5.83 10.98 -27.36
N GLN A 440 -5.05 11.91 -27.88
CA GLN A 440 -4.16 12.75 -27.11
C GLN A 440 -4.97 13.82 -26.36
N ASP A 441 -4.91 13.77 -25.05
CA ASP A 441 -5.21 14.91 -24.19
C ASP A 441 -4.12 15.98 -24.38
N MET A 442 -4.52 17.07 -25.03
CA MET A 442 -3.68 18.26 -25.16
C MET A 442 -3.53 18.94 -23.78
N ILE A 443 -2.46 18.63 -23.08
CA ILE A 443 -1.91 19.50 -22.04
C ILE A 443 -0.73 20.24 -22.70
N ARG A 444 -0.94 21.49 -23.07
CA ARG A 444 0.12 22.41 -23.44
C ARG A 444 0.98 22.71 -22.22
N ASP A 445 2.25 22.40 -22.35
CA ASP A 445 3.33 22.71 -21.43
C ASP A 445 3.70 24.20 -21.59
N ASP A 446 3.19 25.09 -20.72
CA ASP A 446 3.63 26.47 -20.59
C ASP A 446 4.82 26.55 -19.62
N ARG A 447 5.95 26.00 -20.03
CA ARG A 447 7.26 26.30 -19.42
C ARG A 447 8.01 27.29 -20.29
N GLN A 448 7.72 28.56 -20.13
CA GLN A 448 8.69 29.66 -20.40
C GLN A 448 8.18 30.96 -19.75
N TYR A 449 9.07 31.62 -19.07
CA TYR A 449 9.05 32.89 -18.34
C TYR A 449 8.95 32.76 -16.83
N LEU A 450 10.12 32.81 -16.24
CA LEU A 450 10.50 33.76 -15.19
C LEU A 450 11.91 33.42 -14.67
N SER A 451 12.89 33.99 -15.33
CA SER A 451 14.21 34.24 -14.75
C SER A 451 14.26 35.72 -14.32
N THR A 452 15.01 35.98 -13.26
CA THR A 452 15.49 37.25 -12.73
C THR A 452 14.58 38.01 -11.76
N GLY A 453 15.07 38.09 -10.54
CA GLY A 453 14.57 39.01 -9.51
C GLY A 453 15.29 38.81 -8.17
N ARG A 454 16.59 39.18 -8.12
CA ARG A 454 17.31 39.43 -6.84
C ARG A 454 16.70 40.66 -6.18
N SER A 455 16.43 40.60 -4.87
CA SER A 455 16.90 41.63 -3.93
C SER A 455 16.41 41.41 -2.49
N ARG A 456 17.39 41.33 -1.60
CA ARG A 456 17.61 42.13 -0.39
C ARG A 456 16.63 41.97 0.76
N SER A 457 17.15 41.35 1.80
CA SER A 457 16.78 41.59 3.23
C SER A 457 17.05 43.03 3.63
N PRO A 458 16.31 43.54 4.60
CA PRO A 458 16.92 44.14 5.78
C PRO A 458 16.18 43.68 7.03
N GLY A 459 16.86 43.24 8.12
CA GLY A 459 17.45 44.21 9.04
C GLY A 459 16.70 44.09 10.39
N ARG A 460 17.31 43.40 11.36
CA ARG A 460 17.00 43.42 12.82
C ARG A 460 16.75 44.85 13.31
N ARG A 461 15.77 45.01 14.19
CA ARG A 461 15.90 45.89 15.39
C ARG A 461 15.13 45.28 16.55
N ALA A 462 15.86 45.14 17.64
CA ALA A 462 15.38 44.89 18.99
C ALA A 462 15.09 46.22 19.68
N SER A 463 14.11 46.23 20.54
CA SER A 463 13.93 47.08 21.76
C SER A 463 12.60 46.64 22.36
N GLY A 464 12.36 46.24 23.58
CA GLY A 464 12.90 46.80 24.80
C GLY A 464 11.71 47.18 25.68
N VAL A 465 11.40 46.39 26.68
CA VAL A 465 11.03 46.71 28.10
C VAL A 465 9.83 47.65 28.38
N HIS A 466 9.04 47.19 29.34
CA HIS A 466 8.20 47.83 30.38
C HIS A 466 6.67 47.76 30.16
N GLY A 467 6.08 47.25 31.28
CA GLY A 467 4.70 47.41 31.70
C GLY A 467 4.10 46.09 32.17
#